data_e05d7b30cda4cb6c4c21252d184cd944
#
_entry.id   e05d7b30cda4cb6c4c21252d184cd944
#
_cell.length_a   1.000
_cell.length_b   1.000
_cell.length_c   1.000
_cell.angle_alpha   90.00
_cell.angle_beta   90.00
_cell.angle_gamma   90.00
#
_symmetry.space_group_name_H-M   'P 1'
#
loop_
_entity.id
_entity.type
_entity.pdbx_description
1 polymer ?
#
loop_
_entity_poly.entity_id
_entity_poly.type
_entity_poly.pdbx_seq_one_letter_code
_entity_poly.pdbx_strand_id
1 'polypeptide(L)' 'MQESVDIATLRLRLHEIQVEHRDLDEIIERLLQTPPLDDLMLRRLKKRKLLLKDRIAILERMIEPDVPA' A
#
# COMPACT_ATOMS: atom_id res chain seq x y z
N MET A 1 -20.76 18.23 12.77
CA MET A 1 -20.17 17.06 13.13
C MET A 1 -18.72 17.05 12.99
N GLN A 2 -18.12 16.64 14.00
CA GLN A 2 -16.71 16.70 14.08
C GLN A 2 -16.10 15.38 13.80
N GLU A 3 -15.12 15.37 12.97
CA GLU A 3 -14.51 14.17 12.70
C GLU A 3 -13.20 14.12 13.34
N SER A 4 -13.08 13.46 14.41
CA SER A 4 -11.80 13.35 15.03
C SER A 4 -11.13 12.15 14.47
N VAL A 5 -9.98 12.36 13.93
CA VAL A 5 -9.21 11.29 13.38
C VAL A 5 -8.63 10.49 14.50
N ASP A 6 -9.03 9.23 14.57
CA ASP A 6 -8.57 8.34 15.62
C ASP A 6 -7.28 7.66 15.17
N ILE A 7 -6.23 7.83 15.94
CA ILE A 7 -4.94 7.25 15.64
C ILE A 7 -5.02 5.73 15.54
N ALA A 8 -5.83 5.11 16.39
CA ALA A 8 -5.97 3.65 16.34
C ALA A 8 -6.58 3.21 15.02
N THR A 9 -7.55 3.96 14.52
CA THR A 9 -8.19 3.66 13.24
C THR A 9 -7.18 3.85 12.10
N LEU A 10 -6.37 4.90 12.17
CA LEU A 10 -5.36 5.13 11.16
C LEU A 10 -4.32 4.01 11.14
N ARG A 11 -3.92 3.54 12.31
CA ARG A 11 -2.95 2.45 12.38
C ARG A 11 -3.50 1.16 11.83
N LEU A 12 -4.77 0.89 12.10
CA LEU A 12 -5.42 -0.28 11.56
C LEU A 12 -5.45 -0.20 10.03
N ARG A 13 -5.85 0.97 9.52
CA ARG A 13 -5.91 1.16 8.08
C ARG A 13 -4.53 1.02 7.45
N LEU A 14 -3.51 1.57 8.10
CA LEU A 14 -2.14 1.46 7.61
C LEU A 14 -1.72 0.01 7.53
N HIS A 15 -2.04 -0.76 8.57
CA HIS A 15 -1.69 -2.18 8.58
C HIS A 15 -2.36 -2.92 7.44
N GLU A 16 -3.64 -2.65 7.20
CA GLU A 16 -4.36 -3.31 6.11
C GLU A 16 -3.73 -3.03 4.76
N ILE A 17 -3.34 -1.78 4.55
CA ILE A 17 -2.73 -1.40 3.27
C ILE A 17 -1.34 -1.99 3.14
N GLN A 18 -0.59 -2.07 4.22
CA GLN A 18 0.73 -2.69 4.19
C GLN A 18 0.64 -4.17 3.83
N VAL A 19 -0.37 -4.85 4.35
CA VAL A 19 -0.57 -6.26 4.02
C VAL A 19 -0.92 -6.40 2.54
N GLU A 20 -1.81 -5.56 2.06
CA GLU A 20 -2.19 -5.60 0.65
C GLU A 20 -0.99 -5.33 -0.24
N HIS A 21 -0.16 -4.36 0.13
CA HIS A 21 1.04 -4.02 -0.62
C HIS A 21 1.99 -5.23 -0.69
N ARG A 22 2.16 -5.91 0.41
CA ARG A 22 3.03 -7.09 0.46
C ARG A 22 2.48 -8.21 -0.41
N ASP A 23 1.15 -8.41 -0.35
CA ASP A 23 0.52 -9.45 -1.16
C ASP A 23 0.71 -9.17 -2.65
N LEU A 24 0.61 -7.91 -3.04
CA LEU A 24 0.82 -7.54 -4.43
C LEU A 24 2.25 -7.80 -4.88
N ASP A 25 3.21 -7.52 -4.01
CA ASP A 25 4.60 -7.83 -4.32
C ASP A 25 4.79 -9.30 -4.62
N GLU A 26 4.18 -10.16 -3.82
CA GLU A 26 4.30 -11.59 -4.01
C GLU A 26 3.64 -12.05 -5.30
N ILE A 27 2.48 -11.49 -5.59
CA ILE A 27 1.76 -11.84 -6.81
C ILE A 27 2.57 -11.41 -8.03
N ILE A 28 3.11 -10.21 -8.01
CA ILE A 28 3.92 -9.71 -9.11
C ILE A 28 5.13 -10.61 -9.33
N GLU A 29 5.78 -11.01 -8.24
CA GLU A 29 6.94 -11.86 -8.33
C GLU A 29 6.60 -13.20 -8.98
N ARG A 30 5.47 -13.78 -8.60
CA ARG A 30 5.03 -15.05 -9.19
C ARG A 30 4.72 -14.91 -10.67
N LEU A 31 4.08 -13.80 -11.04
CA LEU A 31 3.75 -13.56 -12.44
C LEU A 31 5.00 -13.44 -13.28
N LEU A 32 6.03 -12.80 -12.75
CA LEU A 32 7.28 -12.65 -13.48
C LEU A 32 7.98 -13.99 -13.70
N GLN A 33 7.73 -14.96 -12.83
CA GLN A 33 8.37 -16.26 -12.94
C GLN A 33 7.55 -17.28 -13.69
N THR A 34 6.34 -16.93 -14.11
CA THR A 34 5.44 -17.88 -14.74
C THR A 34 5.12 -17.43 -16.15
N PRO A 35 5.81 -17.97 -17.15
CA PRO A 35 5.51 -17.61 -18.53
C PRO A 35 4.24 -18.32 -19.01
N PRO A 36 3.53 -17.75 -20.00
CA PRO A 36 3.85 -16.47 -20.64
C PRO A 36 3.44 -15.32 -19.77
N LEU A 37 4.14 -14.19 -19.94
CA LEU A 37 3.86 -13.01 -19.14
C LEU A 37 2.58 -12.32 -19.58
N ASP A 38 1.73 -12.01 -18.63
CA ASP A 38 0.55 -11.20 -18.87
C ASP A 38 0.91 -9.75 -18.59
N ASP A 39 1.33 -9.06 -19.64
CA ASP A 39 1.80 -7.69 -19.50
C ASP A 39 0.75 -6.75 -18.97
N LEU A 40 -0.49 -6.93 -19.39
CA LEU A 40 -1.56 -6.05 -18.96
C LEU A 40 -1.83 -6.22 -17.47
N MET A 41 -1.92 -7.46 -17.03
CA MET A 41 -2.13 -7.73 -15.61
C MET A 41 -0.97 -7.21 -14.78
N LEU A 42 0.25 -7.42 -15.25
CA LEU A 42 1.43 -6.97 -14.55
C LEU A 42 1.42 -5.45 -14.37
N ARG A 43 1.02 -4.70 -15.40
CA ARG A 43 0.94 -3.26 -15.32
C ARG A 43 -0.10 -2.82 -14.31
N ARG A 44 -1.25 -3.49 -14.30
CA ARG A 44 -2.31 -3.16 -13.37
C ARG A 44 -1.87 -3.38 -11.93
N LEU A 45 -1.22 -4.50 -11.69
CA LEU A 45 -0.76 -4.82 -10.34
C LEU A 45 0.32 -3.85 -9.88
N LYS A 46 1.24 -3.49 -10.76
CA LYS A 46 2.28 -2.53 -10.42
C LYS A 46 1.70 -1.15 -10.14
N LYS A 47 0.70 -0.75 -10.91
CA LYS A 47 0.04 0.52 -10.67
C LYS A 47 -0.66 0.51 -9.31
N ARG A 48 -1.36 -0.57 -9.01
CA ARG A 48 -2.02 -0.71 -7.71
C ARG A 48 -1.01 -0.64 -6.58
N LYS A 49 0.11 -1.31 -6.75
CA LYS A 49 1.16 -1.31 -5.75
C LYS A 49 1.68 0.09 -5.48
N LEU A 50 1.88 0.88 -6.53
CA LEU A 50 2.35 2.25 -6.38
C LEU A 50 1.32 3.12 -5.65
N LEU A 51 0.05 2.93 -5.94
CA LEU A 51 -1.00 3.66 -5.23
C LEU A 51 -1.01 3.32 -3.75
N LEU A 52 -0.84 2.04 -3.43
CA LEU A 52 -0.79 1.64 -2.03
C LEU A 52 0.42 2.22 -1.32
N LYS A 53 1.56 2.25 -2.00
CA LYS A 53 2.77 2.81 -1.43
C LYS A 53 2.57 4.29 -1.10
N ASP A 54 1.90 5.03 -1.99
CA ASP A 54 1.58 6.42 -1.74
C ASP A 54 0.68 6.58 -0.52
N ARG A 55 -0.33 5.74 -0.41
CA ARG A 55 -1.25 5.81 0.72
C ARG A 55 -0.56 5.47 2.03
N ILE A 56 0.34 4.50 1.99
CA ILE A 56 1.12 4.16 3.17
C ILE A 56 1.91 5.37 3.65
N ALA A 57 2.56 6.08 2.73
CA ALA A 57 3.35 7.25 3.09
C ALA A 57 2.47 8.34 3.70
N ILE A 58 1.27 8.55 3.13
CA ILE A 58 0.35 9.55 3.65
C ILE A 58 -0.11 9.19 5.06
N LEU A 59 -0.49 7.93 5.26
CA LEU A 59 -0.95 7.50 6.58
C LEU A 59 0.14 7.58 7.62
N GLU A 60 1.37 7.22 7.24
CA GLU A 60 2.48 7.32 8.17
C GLU A 60 2.71 8.76 8.60
N ARG A 61 2.57 9.71 7.69
CA ARG A 61 2.70 11.10 8.04
C ARG A 61 1.59 11.57 8.95
N MET A 62 0.39 11.07 8.75
CA MET A 62 -0.74 11.44 9.58
C MET A 62 -0.59 10.89 11.00
N ILE A 63 0.01 9.72 11.13
CA ILE A 63 0.20 9.10 12.43
C ILE A 63 1.37 9.71 13.17
N GLU A 64 2.47 9.98 12.44
CA GLU A 64 3.66 10.57 13.03
C GLU A 64 4.09 11.76 12.22
N PRO A 65 3.35 12.85 12.30
CA PRO A 65 3.62 13.99 11.44
C PRO A 65 4.89 14.74 11.79
N ASP A 66 5.36 14.57 13.01
CA ASP A 66 6.46 15.36 13.47
C ASP A 66 7.70 14.57 13.58
N VAL A 67 8.28 14.26 12.49
CA VAL A 67 9.47 13.47 12.51
C VAL A 67 10.66 14.39 12.45
N PRO A 68 11.38 14.58 13.51
CA PRO A 68 12.52 15.46 13.53
C PRO A 68 13.61 14.93 12.64
N ALA A 69 14.25 15.81 12.01
CA ALA A 69 15.33 15.46 11.11
C ALA A 69 16.55 14.96 11.87
#